data_e42f4dc896155474d3d791bddfd61677
#
_entry.id   e42f4dc896155474d3d791bddfd61677
#
_cell.length_a   1.000
_cell.length_b   1.000
_cell.length_c   1.000
_cell.angle_alpha   90.00
_cell.angle_beta   90.00
_cell.angle_gamma   90.00
#
_symmetry.space_group_name_H-M   'P 1'
#
loop_
_entity.id
_entity.type
_entity.pdbx_description
1 polymer ?
#
loop_
_entity_poly.entity_id
_entity_poly.type
_entity_poly.pdbx_seq_one_letter_code
_entity_poly.pdbx_strand_id
1 'polypeptide(L)'
;MRRKKRAPVLLEDPLKKYSLPLIEKQVISHDTRRFRFGLPSSSHVLGLPIGQHVHLNCQVNGELVIRAYTPVSSDDDLGFVDLVVKVYFKNVHPKFPEGGKMSQYLEGMKIGDTIDFKGPSGRLVYHGKGNFAIRLLRKEPPTQYHVKKVVMIAGGTGITPMLQLIRAICKDPQDSTQVSLLFANQTEKDILLREELEQVLKDYPEQFKLWYTLDSARDSWKYSTGHINADMIKEHMFPPADDTIVLMCGPPPMINFACTPNLDKLGYDPKLRFAY
;
A
#
# COMPACT_ATOMS: atom_id res chain seq x y z
N MET A 1 34.68 3.59 -19.46
CA MET A 1 33.35 3.61 -18.85
C MET A 1 33.42 2.99 -17.46
N ARG A 2 33.27 3.81 -16.38
CA ARG A 2 33.19 3.28 -15.01
C ARG A 2 31.83 2.59 -14.87
N ARG A 3 31.82 1.27 -14.63
CA ARG A 3 30.59 0.56 -14.23
C ARG A 3 30.03 1.28 -12.99
N LYS A 4 28.83 1.88 -13.09
CA LYS A 4 28.11 2.36 -11.90
C LYS A 4 27.99 1.16 -10.95
N LYS A 5 28.64 1.22 -9.80
CA LYS A 5 28.45 0.22 -8.73
C LYS A 5 26.96 0.19 -8.41
N ARG A 6 26.33 -0.98 -8.48
CA ARG A 6 24.95 -1.14 -8.00
C ARG A 6 24.90 -0.77 -6.52
N ALA A 7 23.87 -0.06 -6.11
CA ALA A 7 23.64 0.22 -4.70
C ALA A 7 23.55 -1.09 -3.90
N PRO A 8 24.14 -1.16 -2.70
CA PRO A 8 24.01 -2.33 -1.86
C PRO A 8 22.54 -2.48 -1.41
N VAL A 9 22.05 -3.71 -1.41
CA VAL A 9 20.65 -4.07 -1.09
C VAL A 9 20.59 -4.59 0.34
N LEU A 10 19.60 -4.16 1.13
CA LEU A 10 19.40 -4.68 2.48
C LEU A 10 18.71 -6.05 2.49
N LEU A 11 17.57 -6.16 1.79
CA LEU A 11 16.72 -7.37 1.82
C LEU A 11 17.24 -8.47 0.88
N GLU A 12 18.46 -8.96 1.15
CA GLU A 12 19.08 -10.04 0.35
C GLU A 12 18.52 -11.42 0.70
N ASP A 13 18.15 -11.63 1.96
CA ASP A 13 17.62 -12.91 2.46
C ASP A 13 16.24 -12.69 3.12
N PRO A 14 15.14 -13.24 2.56
CA PRO A 14 13.79 -13.06 3.07
C PRO A 14 13.55 -13.74 4.43
N LEU A 15 14.43 -14.63 4.87
CA LEU A 15 14.31 -15.30 6.16
C LEU A 15 15.02 -14.56 7.29
N LYS A 16 15.97 -13.70 6.95
CA LYS A 16 16.75 -12.92 7.91
C LYS A 16 15.95 -11.75 8.47
N LYS A 17 16.22 -11.42 9.71
CA LYS A 17 15.74 -10.19 10.37
C LYS A 17 16.83 -9.12 10.28
N TYR A 18 16.41 -7.91 9.93
CA TYR A 18 17.28 -6.74 9.81
C TYR A 18 16.82 -5.70 10.83
N SER A 19 17.61 -5.47 11.86
CA SER A 19 17.31 -4.49 12.89
C SER A 19 17.66 -3.09 12.39
N LEU A 20 16.66 -2.22 12.23
CA LEU A 20 16.85 -0.87 11.72
C LEU A 20 16.50 0.19 12.77
N PRO A 21 17.32 1.25 12.92
CA PRO A 21 17.06 2.31 13.87
C PRO A 21 16.03 3.30 13.33
N LEU A 22 15.12 3.75 14.20
CA LEU A 22 14.28 4.91 13.94
C LEU A 22 15.14 6.17 13.93
N ILE A 23 15.18 6.89 12.82
CA ILE A 23 15.99 8.10 12.67
C ILE A 23 15.16 9.40 12.59
N GLU A 24 13.87 9.27 12.22
CA GLU A 24 12.93 10.40 12.17
C GLU A 24 11.51 9.91 12.44
N LYS A 25 10.72 10.70 13.18
CA LYS A 25 9.29 10.51 13.37
C LYS A 25 8.57 11.82 13.12
N GLN A 26 7.66 11.82 12.14
CA GLN A 26 6.87 12.99 11.77
C GLN A 26 5.39 12.74 12.05
N VAL A 27 4.74 13.68 12.73
CA VAL A 27 3.29 13.70 12.91
C VAL A 27 2.65 14.21 11.62
N ILE A 28 1.85 13.39 10.96
CA ILE A 28 1.13 13.74 9.72
C ILE A 28 -0.27 14.24 10.06
N SER A 29 -0.97 13.54 10.96
CA SER A 29 -2.30 13.93 11.44
C SER A 29 -2.49 13.50 12.90
N HIS A 30 -3.72 13.65 13.42
CA HIS A 30 -4.07 13.25 14.79
C HIS A 30 -3.72 11.78 15.12
N ASP A 31 -3.78 10.89 14.13
CA ASP A 31 -3.54 9.46 14.31
C ASP A 31 -2.54 8.85 13.31
N THR A 32 -1.92 9.65 12.45
CA THR A 32 -1.00 9.16 11.43
C THR A 32 0.41 9.71 11.63
N ARG A 33 1.40 8.84 11.47
CA ARG A 33 2.85 9.15 11.58
C ARG A 33 3.59 8.66 10.37
N ARG A 34 4.64 9.37 9.98
CA ARG A 34 5.69 8.85 9.12
C ARG A 34 6.88 8.48 10.01
N PHE A 35 7.27 7.21 9.94
CA PHE A 35 8.45 6.68 10.60
C PHE A 35 9.53 6.44 9.55
N ARG A 36 10.69 7.07 9.75
CA ARG A 36 11.86 6.84 8.91
C ARG A 36 12.89 6.01 9.64
N PHE A 37 13.27 4.89 9.03
CA PHE A 37 14.28 4.00 9.54
C PHE A 37 15.54 4.09 8.69
N GLY A 38 16.72 4.13 9.34
CA GLY A 38 18.00 4.19 8.67
C GLY A 38 18.44 2.84 8.12
N LEU A 39 18.90 2.82 6.88
CA LEU A 39 19.60 1.68 6.29
C LEU A 39 21.06 1.67 6.71
N PRO A 40 21.82 0.56 6.52
CA PRO A 40 23.20 0.42 7.02
C PRO A 40 24.19 1.48 6.52
N SER A 41 23.94 2.08 5.36
CA SER A 41 24.70 3.23 4.88
C SER A 41 23.82 4.14 4.01
N SER A 42 24.29 5.36 3.78
CA SER A 42 23.62 6.34 2.92
C SER A 42 23.52 5.94 1.44
N SER A 43 24.18 4.87 1.03
CA SER A 43 24.12 4.33 -0.34
C SER A 43 23.25 3.07 -0.47
N HIS A 44 22.78 2.51 0.64
CA HIS A 44 21.91 1.33 0.62
C HIS A 44 20.51 1.64 0.06
N VAL A 45 19.95 0.66 -0.62
CA VAL A 45 18.53 0.57 -0.95
C VAL A 45 17.88 -0.55 -0.14
N LEU A 46 16.57 -0.45 0.06
CA LEU A 46 15.82 -1.50 0.74
C LEU A 46 15.82 -2.81 -0.08
N GLY A 47 15.64 -2.71 -1.39
CA GLY A 47 15.59 -3.85 -2.31
C GLY A 47 14.24 -4.59 -2.28
N LEU A 48 13.16 -3.85 -2.08
CA LEU A 48 11.80 -4.41 -2.07
C LEU A 48 11.24 -4.44 -3.49
N PRO A 49 10.92 -5.63 -4.04
CA PRO A 49 10.21 -5.74 -5.32
C PRO A 49 8.86 -5.02 -5.28
N ILE A 50 8.49 -4.36 -6.39
CA ILE A 50 7.21 -3.67 -6.50
C ILE A 50 6.04 -4.66 -6.40
N GLY A 51 5.10 -4.38 -5.51
CA GLY A 51 3.97 -5.26 -5.16
C GLY A 51 4.18 -6.06 -3.88
N GLN A 52 5.40 -6.10 -3.36
CA GLN A 52 5.72 -6.77 -2.10
C GLN A 52 5.80 -5.81 -0.91
N HIS A 53 5.87 -6.36 0.29
CA HIS A 53 5.89 -5.65 1.56
C HIS A 53 6.96 -6.23 2.50
N VAL A 54 7.19 -5.56 3.60
CA VAL A 54 8.00 -6.03 4.72
C VAL A 54 7.13 -6.39 5.91
N HIS A 55 7.61 -7.26 6.78
CA HIS A 55 7.06 -7.48 8.10
C HIS A 55 7.90 -6.77 9.14
N LEU A 56 7.26 -6.04 10.05
CA LEU A 56 7.86 -5.58 11.28
C LEU A 56 7.60 -6.60 12.39
N ASN A 57 8.61 -6.86 13.19
CA ASN A 57 8.57 -7.81 14.30
C ASN A 57 9.00 -7.10 15.58
N CYS A 58 8.18 -7.19 16.62
CA CYS A 58 8.52 -6.68 17.95
C CYS A 58 7.92 -7.55 19.06
N GLN A 59 8.35 -7.33 20.30
CA GLN A 59 7.77 -7.93 21.48
C GLN A 59 6.89 -6.91 22.20
N VAL A 60 5.63 -7.28 22.47
CA VAL A 60 4.69 -6.47 23.25
C VAL A 60 4.17 -7.32 24.39
N ASN A 61 4.47 -6.96 25.63
CA ASN A 61 4.09 -7.72 26.82
C ASN A 61 4.48 -9.21 26.77
N GLY A 62 5.68 -9.49 26.22
CA GLY A 62 6.18 -10.87 26.08
C GLY A 62 5.64 -11.64 24.87
N GLU A 63 4.73 -11.07 24.11
CA GLU A 63 4.18 -11.69 22.90
C GLU A 63 4.86 -11.16 21.64
N LEU A 64 5.20 -12.05 20.72
CA LEU A 64 5.70 -11.67 19.40
C LEU A 64 4.57 -11.09 18.55
N VAL A 65 4.74 -9.86 18.13
CA VAL A 65 3.81 -9.16 17.24
C VAL A 65 4.46 -8.97 15.87
N ILE A 66 3.79 -9.44 14.82
CA ILE A 66 4.24 -9.34 13.43
C ILE A 66 3.16 -8.65 12.62
N ARG A 67 3.51 -7.60 11.86
CA ARG A 67 2.57 -6.89 10.97
C ARG A 67 3.25 -6.54 9.66
N ALA A 68 2.47 -6.64 8.58
CA ALA A 68 2.90 -6.27 7.23
C ALA A 68 2.77 -4.76 7.00
N TYR A 69 3.78 -4.17 6.37
CA TYR A 69 3.78 -2.78 5.94
C TYR A 69 4.38 -2.65 4.55
N THR A 70 3.75 -1.84 3.71
CA THR A 70 4.33 -1.44 2.43
C THR A 70 4.93 -0.05 2.58
N PRO A 71 6.25 0.11 2.42
CA PRO A 71 6.90 1.42 2.49
C PRO A 71 6.36 2.40 1.45
N VAL A 72 6.37 3.68 1.80
CA VAL A 72 6.04 4.78 0.89
C VAL A 72 7.27 5.36 0.19
N SER A 73 8.47 5.06 0.69
CA SER A 73 9.73 5.27 -0.01
C SER A 73 10.00 4.14 -1.01
N SER A 74 10.90 4.37 -1.96
CA SER A 74 11.31 3.40 -2.99
C SER A 74 12.83 3.21 -2.98
N ASP A 75 13.35 2.35 -3.86
CA ASP A 75 14.79 2.16 -4.03
C ASP A 75 15.50 3.37 -4.69
N ASP A 76 14.76 4.41 -5.07
CA ASP A 76 15.36 5.70 -5.42
C ASP A 76 15.77 6.51 -4.20
N ASP A 77 15.20 6.20 -3.05
CA ASP A 77 15.46 6.83 -1.76
C ASP A 77 16.59 6.07 -1.05
N LEU A 78 17.81 6.61 -1.14
CA LEU A 78 18.99 5.95 -0.58
C LEU A 78 19.14 6.19 0.92
N GLY A 79 19.55 5.17 1.64
CA GLY A 79 19.95 5.26 3.06
C GLY A 79 18.79 5.21 4.06
N PHE A 80 17.54 5.16 3.63
CA PHE A 80 16.40 5.08 4.54
C PHE A 80 15.20 4.34 3.94
N VAL A 81 14.26 3.99 4.81
CA VAL A 81 12.93 3.49 4.46
C VAL A 81 11.87 4.24 5.26
N ASP A 82 10.82 4.68 4.58
CA ASP A 82 9.69 5.41 5.18
C ASP A 82 8.46 4.53 5.25
N LEU A 83 7.85 4.48 6.44
CA LEU A 83 6.54 3.87 6.67
C LEU A 83 5.56 4.96 7.09
N VAL A 84 4.40 5.03 6.45
CA VAL A 84 3.25 5.82 6.91
C VAL A 84 2.28 4.88 7.60
N VAL A 85 2.04 5.15 8.87
CA VAL A 85 1.29 4.25 9.76
C VAL A 85 0.19 5.03 10.48
N LYS A 86 -1.03 4.51 10.42
CA LYS A 86 -2.12 4.94 11.28
C LYS A 86 -1.96 4.28 12.63
N VAL A 87 -1.93 5.11 13.69
CA VAL A 87 -1.83 4.63 15.07
C VAL A 87 -3.22 4.41 15.61
N TYR A 88 -3.53 3.18 15.96
CA TYR A 88 -4.78 2.80 16.59
C TYR A 88 -4.63 2.90 18.11
N PHE A 89 -5.00 4.05 18.65
CA PHE A 89 -4.88 4.33 20.07
C PHE A 89 -5.90 3.55 20.92
N LYS A 90 -5.53 3.30 22.18
CA LYS A 90 -6.44 2.71 23.19
C LYS A 90 -7.67 3.60 23.39
N ASN A 91 -8.79 2.95 23.72
CA ASN A 91 -10.05 3.62 24.11
C ASN A 91 -10.66 4.52 23.03
N VAL A 92 -10.27 4.36 21.76
CA VAL A 92 -10.85 5.12 20.64
C VAL A 92 -11.96 4.34 19.95
N HIS A 93 -11.76 3.04 19.69
CA HIS A 93 -12.73 2.21 19.00
C HIS A 93 -13.44 1.26 19.98
N PRO A 94 -14.79 1.29 20.09
CA PRO A 94 -15.52 0.50 21.09
C PRO A 94 -15.29 -1.01 21.02
N LYS A 95 -15.12 -1.56 19.80
CA LYS A 95 -14.87 -2.99 19.57
C LYS A 95 -13.41 -3.39 19.80
N PHE A 96 -12.50 -2.43 19.84
CA PHE A 96 -11.05 -2.66 19.99
C PHE A 96 -10.46 -1.71 21.04
N PRO A 97 -10.85 -1.85 22.32
CA PRO A 97 -10.47 -0.90 23.38
C PRO A 97 -8.96 -0.86 23.62
N GLU A 98 -8.25 -1.97 23.36
CA GLU A 98 -6.79 -2.03 23.53
C GLU A 98 -6.00 -1.35 22.40
N GLY A 99 -6.65 -1.00 21.28
CA GLY A 99 -6.00 -0.42 20.12
C GLY A 99 -5.08 -1.39 19.36
N GLY A 100 -4.20 -0.85 18.54
CA GLY A 100 -3.27 -1.62 17.71
C GLY A 100 -1.95 -1.89 18.40
N LYS A 101 -1.59 -3.15 18.64
CA LYS A 101 -0.32 -3.53 19.32
C LYS A 101 0.90 -2.94 18.60
N MET A 102 1.07 -3.20 17.32
CA MET A 102 2.23 -2.73 16.54
C MET A 102 2.24 -1.20 16.38
N SER A 103 1.12 -0.60 16.04
CA SER A 103 1.07 0.85 15.78
C SER A 103 1.34 1.68 17.03
N GLN A 104 0.89 1.24 18.21
CA GLN A 104 1.21 1.90 19.48
C GLN A 104 2.66 1.62 19.91
N TYR A 105 3.21 0.44 19.59
CA TYR A 105 4.64 0.17 19.80
C TYR A 105 5.50 1.15 19.00
N LEU A 106 5.20 1.32 17.71
CA LEU A 106 5.89 2.27 16.85
C LEU A 106 5.77 3.73 17.36
N GLU A 107 4.57 4.12 17.82
CA GLU A 107 4.35 5.45 18.40
C GLU A 107 5.19 5.68 19.66
N GLY A 108 5.40 4.65 20.47
CA GLY A 108 6.25 4.71 21.66
C GLY A 108 7.75 4.70 21.40
N MET A 109 8.20 4.38 20.19
CA MET A 109 9.62 4.35 19.84
C MET A 109 10.25 5.75 19.90
N LYS A 110 11.46 5.81 20.40
CA LYS A 110 12.31 6.99 20.40
C LYS A 110 13.33 6.93 19.25
N ILE A 111 13.85 8.07 18.84
CA ILE A 111 14.96 8.12 17.88
C ILE A 111 16.14 7.30 18.43
N GLY A 112 16.67 6.41 17.59
CA GLY A 112 17.73 5.46 17.94
C GLY A 112 17.23 4.07 18.37
N ASP A 113 15.98 3.92 18.77
CA ASP A 113 15.39 2.60 19.01
C ASP A 113 15.33 1.81 17.70
N THR A 114 15.46 0.49 17.81
CA THR A 114 15.47 -0.40 16.65
C THR A 114 14.24 -1.31 16.63
N ILE A 115 13.85 -1.71 15.43
CA ILE A 115 12.83 -2.73 15.19
C ILE A 115 13.28 -3.67 14.07
N ASP A 116 12.87 -4.95 14.15
CA ASP A 116 13.24 -5.94 13.15
C ASP A 116 12.36 -5.84 11.91
N PHE A 117 12.99 -5.67 10.75
CA PHE A 117 12.40 -5.81 9.43
C PHE A 117 12.68 -7.20 8.87
N LYS A 118 11.70 -7.79 8.21
CA LYS A 118 11.82 -9.07 7.51
C LYS A 118 11.11 -9.00 6.18
N GLY A 119 11.74 -9.45 5.12
CA GLY A 119 11.20 -9.45 3.76
C GLY A 119 12.29 -9.65 2.72
N PRO A 120 11.93 -9.52 1.44
CA PRO A 120 10.62 -9.19 0.88
C PRO A 120 9.57 -10.28 1.11
N SER A 121 8.31 -9.89 1.21
CA SER A 121 7.17 -10.79 1.39
C SER A 121 5.98 -10.34 0.55
N GLY A 122 5.10 -11.28 0.20
CA GLY A 122 3.92 -11.01 -0.61
C GLY A 122 3.78 -11.97 -1.77
N ARG A 123 2.56 -12.02 -2.32
CA ARG A 123 2.18 -12.95 -3.40
C ARG A 123 2.17 -12.30 -4.78
N LEU A 124 2.27 -10.97 -4.85
CA LEU A 124 2.23 -10.19 -6.08
C LEU A 124 3.56 -9.50 -6.29
N VAL A 125 4.08 -9.59 -7.52
CA VAL A 125 5.23 -8.81 -7.99
C VAL A 125 4.86 -8.16 -9.31
N TYR A 126 5.15 -6.86 -9.44
CA TYR A 126 5.00 -6.11 -10.68
C TYR A 126 6.36 -5.97 -11.38
N HIS A 127 6.43 -6.40 -12.64
CA HIS A 127 7.64 -6.37 -13.44
C HIS A 127 7.70 -5.20 -14.44
N GLY A 128 6.75 -4.28 -14.37
CA GLY A 128 6.64 -3.17 -15.32
C GLY A 128 5.81 -3.51 -16.56
N LYS A 129 5.35 -2.47 -17.25
CA LYS A 129 4.63 -2.56 -18.54
C LYS A 129 3.44 -3.52 -18.52
N GLY A 130 2.66 -3.48 -17.41
CA GLY A 130 1.48 -4.32 -17.24
C GLY A 130 1.74 -5.79 -16.89
N ASN A 131 2.99 -6.17 -16.59
CA ASN A 131 3.33 -7.56 -16.28
C ASN A 131 3.29 -7.81 -14.78
N PHE A 132 2.41 -8.70 -14.35
CA PHE A 132 2.27 -9.15 -12.97
C PHE A 132 2.61 -10.64 -12.84
N ALA A 133 3.29 -10.99 -11.76
CA ALA A 133 3.47 -12.37 -11.31
C ALA A 133 2.73 -12.52 -9.97
N ILE A 134 1.68 -13.34 -9.94
CA ILE A 134 0.82 -13.50 -8.77
C ILE A 134 0.75 -14.97 -8.37
N ARG A 135 1.06 -15.27 -7.10
CA ARG A 135 0.90 -16.59 -6.50
C ARG A 135 -0.49 -16.70 -5.86
N LEU A 136 -1.32 -17.61 -6.32
CA LEU A 136 -2.59 -17.89 -5.69
C LEU A 136 -2.38 -18.55 -4.32
N LEU A 137 -1.47 -19.52 -4.25
CA LEU A 137 -1.00 -20.12 -3.00
C LEU A 137 0.50 -19.92 -2.85
N ARG A 138 0.99 -19.79 -1.61
CA ARG A 138 2.41 -19.50 -1.32
C ARG A 138 3.39 -20.54 -1.90
N LYS A 139 2.96 -21.80 -2.01
CA LYS A 139 3.79 -22.93 -2.49
C LYS A 139 3.72 -23.14 -3.99
N GLU A 140 2.80 -22.47 -4.69
CA GLU A 140 2.64 -22.60 -6.13
C GLU A 140 3.53 -21.63 -6.90
N PRO A 141 3.92 -21.97 -8.14
CA PRO A 141 4.58 -21.01 -9.01
C PRO A 141 3.63 -19.84 -9.30
N PRO A 142 4.16 -18.63 -9.55
CA PRO A 142 3.31 -17.49 -9.87
C PRO A 142 2.66 -17.66 -11.25
N THR A 143 1.39 -17.27 -11.33
CA THR A 143 0.70 -17.06 -12.60
C THR A 143 1.12 -15.71 -13.18
N GLN A 144 1.44 -15.68 -14.47
CA GLN A 144 1.81 -14.46 -15.19
C GLN A 144 0.58 -13.82 -15.80
N TYR A 145 0.45 -12.51 -15.60
CA TYR A 145 -0.61 -11.69 -16.19
C TYR A 145 0.02 -10.54 -16.96
N HIS A 146 -0.55 -10.24 -18.13
CA HIS A 146 -0.21 -9.03 -18.88
C HIS A 146 -1.49 -8.23 -19.08
N VAL A 147 -1.53 -7.02 -18.52
CA VAL A 147 -2.72 -6.17 -18.51
C VAL A 147 -2.39 -4.77 -19.00
N LYS A 148 -3.41 -4.09 -19.54
CA LYS A 148 -3.31 -2.68 -19.92
C LYS A 148 -3.89 -1.75 -18.88
N LYS A 149 -4.78 -2.26 -18.02
CA LYS A 149 -5.52 -1.46 -17.05
C LYS A 149 -5.51 -2.12 -15.68
N VAL A 150 -5.34 -1.30 -14.66
CA VAL A 150 -5.39 -1.72 -13.25
C VAL A 150 -6.47 -0.91 -12.54
N VAL A 151 -7.48 -1.61 -12.05
CA VAL A 151 -8.47 -1.06 -11.12
C VAL A 151 -7.99 -1.31 -9.70
N MET A 152 -7.90 -0.28 -8.90
CA MET A 152 -7.50 -0.36 -7.49
C MET A 152 -8.63 0.07 -6.59
N ILE A 153 -8.90 -0.71 -5.54
CA ILE A 153 -9.86 -0.37 -4.50
C ILE A 153 -9.14 -0.44 -3.16
N ALA A 154 -9.00 0.70 -2.49
CA ALA A 154 -8.29 0.81 -1.23
C ALA A 154 -9.20 1.32 -0.11
N GLY A 155 -8.99 0.83 1.11
CA GLY A 155 -9.62 1.32 2.33
C GLY A 155 -8.58 1.67 3.38
N GLY A 156 -8.60 2.92 3.88
CA GLY A 156 -7.69 3.37 4.93
C GLY A 156 -6.22 3.11 4.64
N THR A 157 -5.55 2.35 5.50
CA THR A 157 -4.12 2.00 5.35
C THR A 157 -3.81 1.10 4.15
N GLY A 158 -4.84 0.50 3.53
CA GLY A 158 -4.69 -0.26 2.29
C GLY A 158 -4.23 0.54 1.09
N ILE A 159 -4.08 1.85 1.22
CA ILE A 159 -3.54 2.74 0.19
C ILE A 159 -2.05 2.52 -0.07
N THR A 160 -1.27 2.08 0.93
CA THR A 160 0.20 2.03 0.80
C THR A 160 0.69 1.09 -0.30
N PRO A 161 0.19 -0.15 -0.47
CA PRO A 161 0.57 -0.98 -1.62
C PRO A 161 0.07 -0.41 -2.95
N MET A 162 -1.05 0.31 -2.97
CA MET A 162 -1.55 0.95 -4.18
C MET A 162 -0.63 2.09 -4.62
N LEU A 163 -0.23 2.98 -3.69
CA LEU A 163 0.68 4.07 -4.00
C LEU A 163 2.03 3.57 -4.52
N GLN A 164 2.56 2.48 -3.97
CA GLN A 164 3.79 1.84 -4.46
C GLN A 164 3.67 1.49 -5.95
N LEU A 165 2.60 0.82 -6.35
CA LEU A 165 2.35 0.43 -7.74
C LEU A 165 2.07 1.64 -8.65
N ILE A 166 1.23 2.58 -8.22
CA ILE A 166 0.90 3.79 -8.98
C ILE A 166 2.18 4.56 -9.32
N ARG A 167 3.05 4.78 -8.34
CA ARG A 167 4.32 5.49 -8.56
C ARG A 167 5.26 4.72 -9.49
N ALA A 168 5.38 3.41 -9.33
CA ALA A 168 6.22 2.58 -10.18
C ALA A 168 5.75 2.59 -11.64
N ILE A 169 4.43 2.51 -11.88
CA ILE A 169 3.83 2.56 -13.21
C ILE A 169 4.00 3.94 -13.84
N CYS A 170 3.58 4.98 -13.15
CA CYS A 170 3.58 6.33 -13.71
C CYS A 170 4.99 6.90 -13.93
N LYS A 171 5.96 6.50 -13.12
CA LYS A 171 7.34 6.99 -13.21
C LYS A 171 8.09 6.46 -14.43
N ASP A 172 7.78 5.24 -14.89
CA ASP A 172 8.43 4.65 -16.05
C ASP A 172 7.79 5.19 -17.35
N PRO A 173 8.49 6.03 -18.14
CA PRO A 173 7.93 6.59 -19.36
C PRO A 173 7.66 5.54 -20.46
N GLN A 174 8.16 4.32 -20.29
CA GLN A 174 7.89 3.20 -21.19
C GLN A 174 6.71 2.34 -20.74
N ASP A 175 6.15 2.62 -19.56
CA ASP A 175 5.00 1.89 -19.00
C ASP A 175 3.70 2.66 -19.34
N SER A 176 2.91 2.13 -20.27
CA SER A 176 1.65 2.72 -20.69
C SER A 176 0.42 2.18 -19.93
N THR A 177 0.64 1.39 -18.89
CA THR A 177 -0.44 0.82 -18.06
C THR A 177 -1.26 1.95 -17.43
N GLN A 178 -2.58 1.90 -17.60
CA GLN A 178 -3.49 2.87 -17.01
C GLN A 178 -3.98 2.37 -15.64
N VAL A 179 -4.13 3.28 -14.70
CA VAL A 179 -4.54 2.99 -13.33
C VAL A 179 -5.76 3.82 -12.93
N SER A 180 -6.75 3.19 -12.31
CA SER A 180 -7.86 3.88 -11.65
C SER A 180 -7.96 3.44 -10.20
N LEU A 181 -8.07 4.40 -9.29
CA LEU A 181 -8.14 4.17 -7.84
C LEU A 181 -9.44 4.70 -7.26
N LEU A 182 -10.19 3.82 -6.59
CA LEU A 182 -11.29 4.15 -5.70
C LEU A 182 -10.82 3.99 -4.26
N PHE A 183 -10.77 5.10 -3.51
CA PHE A 183 -10.20 5.13 -2.16
C PHE A 183 -11.25 5.50 -1.12
N ALA A 184 -11.57 4.55 -0.22
CA ALA A 184 -12.57 4.68 0.82
C ALA A 184 -11.93 5.04 2.18
N ASN A 185 -12.53 6.01 2.87
CA ASN A 185 -12.14 6.43 4.22
C ASN A 185 -13.38 6.82 5.03
N GLN A 186 -13.24 6.98 6.35
CA GLN A 186 -14.34 7.38 7.22
C GLN A 186 -14.70 8.86 7.03
N THR A 187 -13.71 9.74 7.12
CA THR A 187 -13.87 11.19 6.95
C THR A 187 -12.75 11.74 6.09
N GLU A 188 -12.88 12.99 5.67
CA GLU A 188 -11.86 13.68 4.87
C GLU A 188 -10.50 13.76 5.57
N LYS A 189 -10.49 13.87 6.91
CA LYS A 189 -9.26 13.91 7.73
C LYS A 189 -8.53 12.56 7.80
N ASP A 190 -9.23 11.47 7.49
CA ASP A 190 -8.69 10.11 7.51
C ASP A 190 -8.02 9.72 6.20
N ILE A 191 -8.10 10.55 5.15
CA ILE A 191 -7.51 10.25 3.84
C ILE A 191 -5.98 10.31 3.96
N LEU A 192 -5.36 9.14 3.97
CA LEU A 192 -3.91 8.99 4.01
C LEU A 192 -3.29 9.33 2.66
N LEU A 193 -2.10 9.97 2.66
CA LEU A 193 -1.30 10.21 1.46
C LEU A 193 -2.06 10.97 0.35
N ARG A 194 -3.01 11.83 0.76
CA ARG A 194 -3.86 12.56 -0.19
C ARG A 194 -3.05 13.45 -1.10
N GLU A 195 -2.14 14.23 -0.53
CA GLU A 195 -1.30 15.17 -1.29
C GLU A 195 -0.44 14.43 -2.32
N GLU A 196 0.11 13.27 -1.95
CA GLU A 196 0.90 12.43 -2.83
C GLU A 196 0.06 11.87 -3.99
N LEU A 197 -1.17 11.40 -3.71
CA LEU A 197 -2.08 10.89 -4.74
C LEU A 197 -2.53 11.99 -5.71
N GLU A 198 -2.89 13.15 -5.17
CA GLU A 198 -3.32 14.30 -5.98
C GLU A 198 -2.15 14.87 -6.80
N GLN A 199 -0.91 14.80 -6.29
CA GLN A 199 0.28 15.17 -7.06
C GLN A 199 0.50 14.21 -8.24
N VAL A 200 0.39 12.89 -8.03
CA VAL A 200 0.48 11.92 -9.13
C VAL A 200 -0.61 12.15 -10.17
N LEU A 201 -1.85 12.43 -9.73
CA LEU A 201 -2.96 12.75 -10.66
C LEU A 201 -2.67 13.99 -11.49
N LYS A 202 -2.07 15.02 -10.90
CA LYS A 202 -1.67 16.25 -11.59
C LYS A 202 -0.56 16.02 -12.61
N ASP A 203 0.42 15.18 -12.25
CA ASP A 203 1.58 14.90 -13.09
C ASP A 203 1.28 13.91 -14.23
N TYR A 204 0.31 12.99 -14.02
CA TYR A 204 -0.04 11.91 -14.96
C TYR A 204 -1.56 11.77 -15.19
N PRO A 205 -2.26 12.86 -15.61
CA PRO A 205 -3.73 12.87 -15.69
C PRO A 205 -4.31 11.89 -16.72
N GLU A 206 -3.53 11.56 -17.76
CA GLU A 206 -3.96 10.61 -18.81
C GLU A 206 -3.77 9.15 -18.40
N GLN A 207 -2.93 8.89 -17.41
CA GLN A 207 -2.55 7.53 -16.99
C GLN A 207 -3.17 7.12 -15.65
N PHE A 208 -3.43 8.08 -14.76
CA PHE A 208 -3.97 7.84 -13.43
C PHE A 208 -5.31 8.55 -13.23
N LYS A 209 -6.31 7.79 -12.73
CA LYS A 209 -7.63 8.29 -12.32
C LYS A 209 -7.81 8.05 -10.82
N LEU A 210 -8.40 9.03 -10.14
CA LEU A 210 -8.59 9.01 -8.69
C LEU A 210 -10.00 9.40 -8.33
N TRP A 211 -10.65 8.58 -7.50
CA TRP A 211 -11.94 8.86 -6.92
C TRP A 211 -11.96 8.48 -5.44
N TYR A 212 -12.65 9.28 -4.63
CA TYR A 212 -12.80 9.04 -3.20
C TYR A 212 -14.24 8.72 -2.84
N THR A 213 -14.44 7.96 -1.75
CA THR A 213 -15.70 7.87 -1.04
C THR A 213 -15.46 7.97 0.46
N LEU A 214 -16.37 8.65 1.17
CA LEU A 214 -16.31 8.84 2.63
C LEU A 214 -17.58 8.32 3.29
N ASP A 215 -17.45 7.68 4.46
CA ASP A 215 -18.60 7.27 5.26
C ASP A 215 -19.39 8.50 5.75
N SER A 216 -18.68 9.58 6.09
CA SER A 216 -19.24 10.86 6.48
C SER A 216 -18.48 12.02 5.83
N ALA A 217 -19.18 12.88 5.14
CA ALA A 217 -18.62 14.01 4.42
C ALA A 217 -19.35 15.32 4.75
N ARG A 218 -18.66 16.45 4.54
CA ARG A 218 -19.25 17.79 4.60
C ARG A 218 -19.99 18.10 3.30
N ASP A 219 -20.93 19.08 3.35
CA ASP A 219 -21.70 19.50 2.17
C ASP A 219 -20.85 19.94 0.98
N SER A 220 -19.62 20.42 1.22
CA SER A 220 -18.66 20.83 0.17
C SER A 220 -17.90 19.67 -0.47
N TRP A 221 -18.12 18.42 -0.04
CA TRP A 221 -17.43 17.25 -0.59
C TRP A 221 -17.85 16.97 -2.03
N LYS A 222 -16.87 16.81 -2.94
CA LYS A 222 -17.10 16.71 -4.38
C LYS A 222 -17.13 15.28 -4.92
N TYR A 223 -16.83 14.30 -4.07
CA TYR A 223 -16.76 12.89 -4.46
C TYR A 223 -17.92 12.12 -3.83
N SER A 224 -17.87 10.80 -3.88
CA SER A 224 -18.94 9.94 -3.37
C SER A 224 -18.99 9.91 -1.83
N THR A 225 -20.14 9.50 -1.31
CA THR A 225 -20.37 9.22 0.10
C THR A 225 -20.94 7.82 0.29
N GLY A 226 -20.70 7.23 1.46
CA GLY A 226 -21.13 5.88 1.80
C GLY A 226 -20.14 4.80 1.39
N HIS A 227 -20.54 3.57 1.63
CA HIS A 227 -19.75 2.40 1.31
C HIS A 227 -19.60 2.21 -0.20
N ILE A 228 -18.49 1.61 -0.61
CA ILE A 228 -18.24 1.24 -2.01
C ILE A 228 -19.44 0.44 -2.56
N ASN A 229 -19.90 0.80 -3.74
CA ASN A 229 -21.01 0.18 -4.43
C ASN A 229 -20.76 0.05 -5.94
N ALA A 230 -21.66 -0.64 -6.63
CA ALA A 230 -21.53 -0.90 -8.06
C ALA A 230 -21.53 0.38 -8.91
N ASP A 231 -22.30 1.39 -8.55
CA ASP A 231 -22.37 2.63 -9.32
C ASP A 231 -21.06 3.39 -9.25
N MET A 232 -20.44 3.51 -8.08
CA MET A 232 -19.12 4.12 -7.93
C MET A 232 -18.05 3.42 -8.78
N ILE A 233 -18.04 2.09 -8.79
CA ILE A 233 -17.09 1.30 -9.58
C ILE A 233 -17.35 1.52 -11.07
N LYS A 234 -18.61 1.44 -11.50
CA LYS A 234 -19.00 1.58 -12.90
C LYS A 234 -18.70 2.97 -13.47
N GLU A 235 -18.92 4.02 -12.67
CA GLU A 235 -18.77 5.40 -13.13
C GLU A 235 -17.30 5.86 -13.14
N HIS A 236 -16.48 5.38 -12.20
CA HIS A 236 -15.15 5.96 -11.96
C HIS A 236 -13.99 5.01 -12.23
N MET A 237 -14.23 3.71 -12.35
CA MET A 237 -13.18 2.73 -12.62
C MET A 237 -13.24 2.24 -14.06
N PHE A 238 -12.15 1.63 -14.55
CA PHE A 238 -12.14 0.99 -15.85
C PHE A 238 -13.13 -0.18 -15.88
N PRO A 239 -13.86 -0.39 -16.98
CA PRO A 239 -14.79 -1.50 -17.12
C PRO A 239 -14.07 -2.86 -17.09
N PRO A 240 -14.79 -3.95 -16.79
CA PRO A 240 -14.23 -5.30 -16.88
C PRO A 240 -13.80 -5.62 -18.31
N ALA A 241 -12.61 -6.20 -18.46
CA ALA A 241 -12.05 -6.68 -19.71
C ALA A 241 -10.96 -7.72 -19.42
N ASP A 242 -10.57 -8.51 -20.42
CA ASP A 242 -9.54 -9.55 -20.29
C ASP A 242 -8.14 -8.98 -19.99
N ASP A 243 -7.93 -7.69 -20.27
CA ASP A 243 -6.69 -6.95 -20.00
C ASP A 243 -6.79 -5.96 -18.83
N THR A 244 -7.81 -6.15 -17.96
CA THR A 244 -8.06 -5.35 -16.76
C THR A 244 -7.96 -6.21 -15.50
N ILE A 245 -7.01 -5.89 -14.62
CA ILE A 245 -6.88 -6.54 -13.31
C ILE A 245 -7.44 -5.64 -12.20
N VAL A 246 -8.05 -6.25 -11.19
CA VAL A 246 -8.54 -5.56 -9.98
C VAL A 246 -7.67 -5.91 -8.80
N LEU A 247 -7.13 -4.90 -8.13
CA LEU A 247 -6.34 -5.03 -6.90
C LEU A 247 -7.10 -4.39 -5.74
N MET A 248 -7.21 -5.10 -4.63
CA MET A 248 -7.96 -4.66 -3.45
C MET A 248 -7.09 -4.73 -2.20
N CYS A 249 -7.14 -3.71 -1.37
CA CYS A 249 -6.51 -3.71 -0.06
C CYS A 249 -7.30 -2.84 0.93
N GLY A 250 -7.69 -3.42 2.04
CA GLY A 250 -8.45 -2.72 3.08
C GLY A 250 -9.05 -3.68 4.09
N PRO A 251 -9.93 -3.19 4.98
CA PRO A 251 -10.59 -4.04 5.96
C PRO A 251 -11.32 -5.22 5.32
N PRO A 252 -11.22 -6.44 5.88
CA PRO A 252 -11.91 -7.62 5.35
C PRO A 252 -13.42 -7.42 5.09
N PRO A 253 -14.19 -6.71 5.95
CA PRO A 253 -15.60 -6.43 5.67
C PRO A 253 -15.80 -5.62 4.39
N MET A 254 -14.94 -4.63 4.10
CA MET A 254 -15.02 -3.85 2.87
C MET A 254 -14.80 -4.76 1.64
N ILE A 255 -13.79 -5.60 1.67
CA ILE A 255 -13.48 -6.51 0.54
C ILE A 255 -14.61 -7.51 0.35
N ASN A 256 -15.07 -8.17 1.43
CA ASN A 256 -16.02 -9.27 1.36
C ASN A 256 -17.47 -8.83 1.09
N PHE A 257 -17.88 -7.68 1.63
CA PHE A 257 -19.29 -7.24 1.58
C PHE A 257 -19.55 -6.06 0.65
N ALA A 258 -18.53 -5.28 0.29
CA ALA A 258 -18.66 -4.16 -0.60
C ALA A 258 -17.96 -4.37 -1.95
N CYS A 259 -16.69 -4.81 -1.96
CA CYS A 259 -15.96 -4.95 -3.22
C CYS A 259 -16.39 -6.20 -4.01
N THR A 260 -16.23 -7.39 -3.44
CA THR A 260 -16.47 -8.65 -4.14
C THR A 260 -17.88 -8.76 -4.74
N PRO A 261 -18.99 -8.51 -3.99
CA PRO A 261 -20.33 -8.62 -4.55
C PRO A 261 -20.61 -7.62 -5.67
N ASN A 262 -20.08 -6.40 -5.57
CA ASN A 262 -20.27 -5.38 -6.61
C ASN A 262 -19.44 -5.65 -7.86
N LEU A 263 -18.22 -6.20 -7.72
CA LEU A 263 -17.41 -6.66 -8.84
C LEU A 263 -18.06 -7.83 -9.57
N ASP A 264 -18.67 -8.77 -8.83
CA ASP A 264 -19.46 -9.88 -9.41
C ASP A 264 -20.64 -9.34 -10.23
N LYS A 265 -21.42 -8.43 -9.66
CA LYS A 265 -22.55 -7.79 -10.32
C LYS A 265 -22.16 -7.07 -11.61
N LEU A 266 -20.98 -6.48 -11.66
CA LEU A 266 -20.47 -5.73 -12.82
C LEU A 266 -19.75 -6.62 -13.84
N GLY A 267 -19.57 -7.92 -13.58
CA GLY A 267 -18.97 -8.87 -14.49
C GLY A 267 -17.45 -8.86 -14.58
N TYR A 268 -16.76 -8.36 -13.54
CA TYR A 268 -15.31 -8.53 -13.46
C TYR A 268 -14.95 -10.00 -13.24
N ASP A 269 -13.99 -10.52 -13.98
CA ASP A 269 -13.55 -11.91 -13.85
C ASP A 269 -12.88 -12.17 -12.48
N PRO A 270 -13.35 -13.13 -11.67
CA PRO A 270 -12.70 -13.51 -10.41
C PRO A 270 -11.22 -13.89 -10.53
N LYS A 271 -10.80 -14.41 -11.69
CA LYS A 271 -9.40 -14.76 -11.97
C LYS A 271 -8.49 -13.55 -12.15
N LEU A 272 -9.07 -12.39 -12.44
CA LEU A 272 -8.37 -11.11 -12.62
C LEU A 272 -8.55 -10.20 -11.41
N ARG A 273 -8.75 -10.76 -10.22
CA ARG A 273 -8.87 -10.03 -8.95
C ARG A 273 -7.87 -10.55 -7.94
N PHE A 274 -7.23 -9.62 -7.26
CA PHE A 274 -6.28 -9.93 -6.20
C PHE A 274 -6.55 -9.06 -4.97
N ALA A 275 -6.65 -9.69 -3.80
CA ALA A 275 -6.71 -9.02 -2.50
C ALA A 275 -5.40 -9.24 -1.73
N TYR A 276 -4.79 -8.15 -1.29
CA TYR A 276 -3.57 -8.16 -0.49
C TYR A 276 -3.76 -8.81 0.88
#